data_86104cd19a1e17d1842715c92ec0c8bb
#
_entry.id   86104cd19a1e17d1842715c92ec0c8bb
#
_cell.length_a   1.000
_cell.length_b   1.000
_cell.length_c   1.000
_cell.angle_alpha   90.00
_cell.angle_beta   90.00
_cell.angle_gamma   90.00
#
_symmetry.space_group_name_H-M   'P 1'
#
loop_
_entity.id
_entity.type
_entity.pdbx_description
1 polymer ?
#
loop_
_entity_poly.entity_id
_entity_poly.type
_entity_poly.pdbx_seq_one_letter_code
_entity_poly.pdbx_strand_id
1 'polypeptide(L)'
;MAGVNKVILVGNLGADPEIKVIPNGVKVARLRLATSESYTNKEGERITNTEWHSVNVWRGLADVAEKYLKKGDKVYVEGKLRTRSYEKDGETRHVTAID
;
A
#
# COMPACT_ATOMS: atom_id res chain seq x y z
N MET A 1 -26.61 4.87 -3.36
CA MET A 1 -26.33 3.80 -2.41
C MET A 1 -25.24 4.21 -1.45
N ALA A 2 -25.44 3.94 -0.17
CA ALA A 2 -24.45 4.26 0.86
C ALA A 2 -23.68 3.01 1.28
N GLY A 3 -22.45 3.17 1.68
CA GLY A 3 -21.62 2.08 2.14
C GLY A 3 -20.36 2.60 2.82
N VAL A 4 -19.56 1.69 3.33
CA VAL A 4 -18.29 2.02 3.98
C VAL A 4 -17.17 1.33 3.23
N ASN A 5 -16.13 2.09 2.92
CA ASN A 5 -14.91 1.55 2.31
C ASN A 5 -13.73 2.20 3.02
N LYS A 6 -13.22 1.52 4.04
CA LYS A 6 -12.15 2.05 4.87
C LYS A 6 -11.15 0.96 5.20
N VAL A 7 -9.88 1.27 5.01
CA VAL A 7 -8.76 0.38 5.35
C VAL A 7 -7.85 1.10 6.33
N ILE A 8 -7.46 0.40 7.37
CA ILE A 8 -6.51 0.89 8.36
C ILE A 8 -5.36 -0.10 8.43
N LEU A 9 -4.15 0.38 8.21
CA LEU A 9 -2.95 -0.44 8.25
C LEU A 9 -1.90 0.20 9.13
N VAL A 10 -1.22 -0.60 9.91
CA VAL A 10 0.00 -0.20 10.61
C VAL A 10 1.06 -1.24 10.27
N GLY A 11 2.13 -0.80 9.65
CA GLY A 11 3.17 -1.71 9.22
C GLY A 11 4.45 -0.99 8.85
N ASN A 12 5.36 -1.73 8.26
CA ASN A 12 6.67 -1.20 7.91
C ASN A 12 6.86 -1.16 6.39
N LEU A 13 7.55 -0.13 5.92
CA LEU A 13 7.86 -0.01 4.51
C LEU A 13 8.91 -1.05 4.10
N GLY A 14 8.62 -1.79 3.04
CA GLY A 14 9.54 -2.78 2.48
C GLY A 14 10.53 -2.21 1.49
N ALA A 15 10.32 -0.95 1.09
CA ALA A 15 11.18 -0.24 0.14
C ALA A 15 10.97 1.25 0.33
N ASP A 16 11.88 2.05 -0.23
CA ASP A 16 11.69 3.50 -0.26
C ASP A 16 10.45 3.82 -1.11
N PRO A 17 9.72 4.91 -0.79
CA PRO A 17 8.56 5.31 -1.59
C PRO A 17 8.95 5.53 -3.05
N GLU A 18 8.12 5.03 -3.96
CA GLU A 18 8.30 5.22 -5.39
C GLU A 18 7.49 6.44 -5.82
N ILE A 19 8.17 7.46 -6.29
CA ILE A 19 7.54 8.75 -6.62
C ILE A 19 7.34 8.86 -8.12
N LYS A 20 6.13 9.22 -8.53
CA LYS A 20 5.78 9.46 -9.93
C LYS A 20 5.02 10.76 -10.06
N VAL A 21 5.21 11.43 -11.18
CA VAL A 21 4.40 12.58 -11.56
C VAL A 21 3.59 12.16 -12.78
N ILE A 22 2.27 12.17 -12.64
CA ILE A 22 1.39 11.78 -13.75
C ILE A 22 1.23 12.96 -14.73
N PRO A 23 0.74 12.72 -15.97
CA PRO A 23 0.75 13.74 -17.02
C PRO A 23 0.12 15.07 -16.68
N ASN A 24 -0.84 15.13 -15.77
CA ASN A 24 -1.47 16.38 -15.35
C ASN A 24 -0.69 17.12 -14.25
N GLY A 25 0.53 16.68 -13.93
CA GLY A 25 1.39 17.35 -12.95
C GLY A 25 1.16 16.93 -11.50
N VAL A 26 0.27 15.99 -11.24
CA VAL A 26 0.00 15.51 -9.89
C VAL A 26 1.03 14.48 -9.47
N LYS A 27 1.63 14.69 -8.30
CA LYS A 27 2.60 13.75 -7.73
C LYS A 27 1.87 12.65 -6.96
N VAL A 28 2.29 11.42 -7.18
CA VAL A 28 1.81 10.26 -6.43
C VAL A 28 3.01 9.47 -5.90
N ALA A 29 2.91 9.03 -4.66
CA ALA A 29 3.91 8.15 -4.05
C ALA A 29 3.29 6.78 -3.82
N ARG A 30 3.99 5.75 -4.26
CA ARG A 30 3.56 4.37 -4.05
C ARG A 30 4.37 3.78 -2.91
N LEU A 31 3.66 3.30 -1.89
CA LEU A 31 4.27 2.69 -0.72
C LEU A 31 4.03 1.19 -0.75
N ARG A 32 5.05 0.41 -0.42
CA ARG A 32 4.91 -1.02 -0.21
C ARG A 32 4.96 -1.27 1.28
N LEU A 33 3.82 -1.62 1.85
CA LEU A 33 3.65 -1.76 3.28
C LEU A 33 3.48 -3.23 3.66
N ALA A 34 4.29 -3.68 4.60
CA ALA A 34 4.19 -5.05 5.11
C ALA A 34 3.49 -5.04 6.46
N THR A 35 2.46 -5.86 6.59
CA THR A 35 1.86 -6.16 7.87
C THR A 35 2.13 -7.63 8.18
N SER A 36 2.54 -7.92 9.41
CA SER A 36 2.88 -9.28 9.82
C SER A 36 2.11 -9.67 11.04
N GLU A 37 1.71 -10.93 11.08
CA GLU A 37 1.12 -11.52 12.26
C GLU A 37 1.79 -12.86 12.55
N SER A 38 1.91 -13.18 13.82
CA SER A 38 2.54 -14.42 14.27
C SER A 38 1.60 -15.17 15.18
N TYR A 39 1.59 -16.47 15.04
CA TYR A 39 0.84 -17.34 15.94
C TYR A 39 1.61 -18.64 16.16
N THR A 40 1.25 -19.35 17.22
CA THR A 40 1.83 -20.68 17.52
C THR A 40 0.83 -21.73 17.05
N ASN A 41 1.27 -22.65 16.20
CA ASN A 41 0.40 -23.71 15.71
C ASN A 41 0.27 -24.84 16.76
N LYS A 42 -0.48 -25.90 16.41
CA LYS A 42 -0.74 -27.03 17.30
C LYS A 42 0.51 -27.80 17.66
N GLU A 43 1.54 -27.72 16.84
CA GLU A 43 2.81 -28.43 17.04
C GLU A 43 3.82 -27.61 17.84
N GLY A 44 3.42 -26.43 18.32
CA GLY A 44 4.30 -25.56 19.11
C GLY A 44 5.24 -24.70 18.25
N GLU A 45 5.07 -24.70 16.94
CA GLU A 45 5.89 -23.91 16.05
C GLU A 45 5.32 -22.50 15.89
N ARG A 46 6.21 -21.51 15.84
CA ARG A 46 5.81 -20.14 15.59
C ARG A 46 5.73 -19.88 14.09
N ILE A 47 4.55 -19.50 13.65
CA ILE A 47 4.27 -19.20 12.24
C ILE A 47 4.13 -17.70 12.09
N THR A 48 4.83 -17.12 11.12
CA THR A 48 4.72 -15.69 10.80
C THR A 48 4.22 -15.55 9.37
N ASN A 49 3.13 -14.81 9.23
CA ASN A 49 2.57 -14.48 7.91
C ASN A 49 2.74 -12.99 7.65
N THR A 50 3.25 -12.66 6.46
CA THR A 50 3.43 -11.28 6.05
C THR A 50 2.54 -11.00 4.85
N GLU A 51 1.74 -9.94 4.95
CA GLU A 51 0.89 -9.48 3.86
C GLU A 51 1.47 -8.18 3.32
N TRP A 52 1.60 -8.11 1.99
CA TRP A 52 2.13 -6.93 1.32
C TRP A 52 1.00 -6.11 0.72
N HIS A 53 1.00 -4.83 1.03
CA HIS A 53 -0.02 -3.89 0.56
C HIS A 53 0.61 -2.83 -0.31
N SER A 54 -0.10 -2.46 -1.39
CA SER A 54 0.28 -1.31 -2.22
C SER A 54 -0.60 -0.14 -1.81
N VAL A 55 0.03 0.95 -1.39
CA VAL A 55 -0.66 2.14 -0.93
C VAL A 55 -0.23 3.31 -1.80
N ASN A 56 -1.20 4.03 -2.34
CA ASN A 56 -0.93 5.24 -3.12
C ASN A 56 -1.31 6.46 -2.30
N VAL A 57 -0.38 7.38 -2.17
CA VAL A 57 -0.65 8.68 -1.52
C VAL A 57 -0.42 9.78 -2.53
N TRP A 58 -1.24 10.80 -2.48
CA TRP A 58 -1.36 11.79 -3.53
C TRP A 58 -1.02 13.20 -3.04
N ARG A 59 -0.47 14.01 -3.95
CA ARG A 59 -0.24 15.45 -3.74
C ARG A 59 0.61 15.74 -2.51
N GLY A 60 0.09 16.47 -1.53
CA GLY A 60 0.82 16.83 -0.32
C GLY A 60 1.33 15.65 0.50
N LEU A 61 0.56 14.56 0.56
CA LEU A 61 1.01 13.35 1.23
C LEU A 61 2.15 12.66 0.47
N ALA A 62 2.15 12.77 -0.86
CA ALA A 62 3.26 12.25 -1.66
C ALA A 62 4.55 13.03 -1.36
N ASP A 63 4.45 14.35 -1.18
CA ASP A 63 5.59 15.16 -0.80
C ASP A 63 6.14 14.78 0.58
N VAL A 64 5.25 14.51 1.53
CA VAL A 64 5.64 14.05 2.87
C VAL A 64 6.34 12.70 2.78
N ALA A 65 5.80 11.78 1.99
CA ALA A 65 6.42 10.46 1.80
C ALA A 65 7.81 10.57 1.20
N GLU A 66 7.96 11.42 0.20
CA GLU A 66 9.25 11.63 -0.46
C GLU A 66 10.31 12.17 0.50
N LYS A 67 9.93 13.11 1.36
CA LYS A 67 10.87 13.80 2.26
C LYS A 67 11.21 13.01 3.51
N TYR A 68 10.26 12.28 4.07
CA TYR A 68 10.38 11.75 5.42
C TYR A 68 10.34 10.23 5.54
N LEU A 69 9.81 9.53 4.55
CA LEU A 69 9.66 8.09 4.62
C LEU A 69 10.76 7.35 3.87
N LYS A 70 11.19 6.24 4.44
CA LYS A 70 12.22 5.39 3.86
C LYS A 70 11.97 3.93 4.23
N LYS A 71 12.62 3.02 3.53
CA LYS A 71 12.58 1.60 3.82
C LYS A 71 12.79 1.32 5.30
N GLY A 72 11.94 0.51 5.88
CA GLY A 72 12.00 0.12 7.28
C GLY A 72 11.16 0.96 8.21
N ASP A 73 10.70 2.15 7.79
CA ASP A 73 9.90 3.01 8.64
C ASP A 73 8.54 2.39 8.94
N LYS A 74 8.09 2.59 10.17
CA LYS A 74 6.76 2.17 10.59
C LYS A 74 5.77 3.28 10.32
N VAL A 75 4.67 2.97 9.64
CA VAL A 75 3.67 3.97 9.27
C VAL A 75 2.26 3.48 9.59
N TYR A 76 1.41 4.44 9.90
CA TYR A 76 -0.04 4.25 10.04
C TYR A 76 -0.69 4.80 8.78
N VAL A 77 -1.53 3.99 8.15
CA VAL A 77 -2.23 4.36 6.91
C VAL A 77 -3.72 4.19 7.08
N GLU A 78 -4.48 5.18 6.67
CA GLU A 78 -5.93 5.10 6.61
C GLU A 78 -6.35 5.52 5.20
N GLY A 79 -7.12 4.68 4.54
CA GLY A 79 -7.52 4.92 3.18
C GLY A 79 -8.68 4.05 2.76
N LYS A 80 -8.85 3.87 1.46
CA LYS A 80 -9.91 3.03 0.88
C LYS A 80 -9.34 2.10 -0.18
N LEU A 81 -10.05 0.99 -0.39
CA LEU A 81 -9.72 0.08 -1.47
C LEU A 81 -10.19 0.67 -2.79
N ARG A 82 -9.31 0.61 -3.77
CA ARG A 82 -9.61 1.05 -5.11
C ARG A 82 -9.08 0.04 -6.11
N THR A 83 -9.95 -0.41 -7.00
CA THR A 83 -9.57 -1.34 -8.06
C THR A 83 -9.57 -0.60 -9.39
N ARG A 84 -8.44 -0.71 -10.10
CA ARG A 84 -8.27 -0.15 -11.43
C ARG A 84 -8.05 -1.28 -12.41
N SER A 85 -8.57 -1.11 -13.63
CA SER A 85 -8.33 -2.06 -14.70
C SER A 85 -7.39 -1.45 -15.73
N TYR A 86 -6.59 -2.29 -16.36
CA TYR A 86 -5.70 -1.88 -17.44
C TYR A 86 -5.56 -3.03 -18.43
N GLU A 87 -5.18 -2.70 -19.66
CA GLU A 87 -4.94 -3.69 -20.68
C GLU A 87 -3.45 -3.96 -20.85
N LYS A 88 -3.10 -5.23 -20.91
CA LYS A 88 -1.73 -5.65 -21.18
C LYS A 88 -1.78 -6.89 -22.07
N ASP A 89 -1.09 -6.82 -23.22
CA ASP A 89 -1.03 -7.93 -24.19
C ASP A 89 -2.41 -8.43 -24.61
N GLY A 90 -3.36 -7.50 -24.80
CA GLY A 90 -4.73 -7.83 -25.20
C GLY A 90 -5.62 -8.37 -24.08
N GLU A 91 -5.12 -8.44 -22.87
CA GLU A 91 -5.89 -8.91 -21.71
C GLU A 91 -6.21 -7.75 -20.78
N THR A 92 -7.42 -7.77 -20.24
CA THR A 92 -7.82 -6.83 -19.20
C THR A 92 -7.39 -7.35 -17.85
N ARG A 93 -6.60 -6.57 -17.13
CA ARG A 93 -6.14 -6.92 -15.79
C ARG A 93 -6.66 -5.93 -14.76
N HIS A 94 -6.86 -6.42 -13.55
CA HIS A 94 -7.35 -5.62 -12.43
C HIS A 94 -6.29 -5.54 -11.35
N VAL A 95 -6.08 -4.33 -10.84
CA VAL A 95 -5.16 -4.09 -9.73
C VAL A 95 -5.94 -3.41 -8.62
N THR A 96 -5.90 -3.99 -7.43
CA THR A 96 -6.52 -3.42 -6.24
C THR A 96 -5.44 -2.80 -5.37
N ALA A 97 -5.61 -1.55 -5.04
CA ALA A 97 -4.66 -0.81 -4.20
C ALA A 97 -5.43 -0.01 -3.15
N ILE A 98 -4.69 0.51 -2.18
CA ILE A 98 -5.24 1.35 -1.13
C ILE A 98 -4.85 2.79 -1.44
N ASP A 99 -5.84 3.65 -1.49
CA ASP A 99 -5.62 5.08 -1.77
C ASP A 99 -5.86 5.96 -0.56
#